data_a5f665a1ff2b9f368a84dfb6b38b67ba
#
_entry.id   a5f665a1ff2b9f368a84dfb6b38b67ba
#
_cell.length_a   1.000
_cell.length_b   1.000
_cell.length_c   1.000
_cell.angle_alpha   90.00
_cell.angle_beta   90.00
_cell.angle_gamma   90.00
#
_symmetry.space_group_name_H-M   'P 1'
#
loop_
_entity.id
_entity.type
_entity.pdbx_description
1 polymer ?
#
loop_
_entity_poly.entity_id
_entity_poly.type
_entity_poly.pdbx_seq_one_letter_code
_entity_poly.pdbx_strand_id
1 'polypeptide(L)'
;EKNTSYGVDAQRTWEIHPRATAVVGMDLVHEIYAKLPTSASREDKRYARNNWGLFGQWEQRFDARNTGIIGLRETWTTGAARGQNYSNLSASAQWLHKLDAKSSAYLNITQSFVMPTFSQMYPKNDMQKAAPDLKPQKGINYEIGWKANHGGHTWKAALFHVNIKDNITAKVNTGRTEYQYTNEDFRNTGIEVSDEIRGKDG
;
A
#
# COMPACT_ATOMS: atom_id res chain seq x y z
N GLU A 1 -21.08 9.95 9.62
CA GLU A 1 -19.85 9.17 9.87
C GLU A 1 -18.76 10.08 10.42
N LYS A 2 -18.00 9.56 11.36
CA LYS A 2 -16.79 10.21 11.86
C LYS A 2 -15.67 9.19 11.94
N ASN A 3 -14.55 9.46 11.24
CA ASN A 3 -13.32 8.71 11.35
C ASN A 3 -12.30 9.54 12.12
N THR A 4 -11.69 8.94 13.10
CA THR A 4 -10.61 9.56 13.88
C THR A 4 -9.46 8.58 13.97
N SER A 5 -8.23 9.03 13.71
CA SER A 5 -7.03 8.23 13.88
C SER A 5 -5.97 8.99 14.66
N TYR A 6 -5.26 8.27 15.49
CA TYR A 6 -4.09 8.75 16.21
C TYR A 6 -2.92 7.82 15.89
N GLY A 7 -1.77 8.38 15.53
CA GLY A 7 -0.61 7.59 15.18
C GLY A 7 0.67 8.14 15.78
N VAL A 8 1.60 7.23 15.99
CA VAL A 8 2.99 7.51 16.36
C VAL A 8 3.86 6.65 15.47
N ASP A 9 4.88 7.24 14.89
CA ASP A 9 5.91 6.54 14.14
C ASP A 9 7.29 6.94 14.65
N ALA A 10 8.24 6.02 14.57
CA ALA A 10 9.63 6.24 14.87
C ALA A 10 10.48 5.40 13.93
N GLN A 11 11.54 6.00 13.41
CA GLN A 11 12.53 5.28 12.61
C GLN A 11 13.92 5.78 12.87
N ARG A 12 14.90 4.92 12.63
CA ARG A 12 16.31 5.25 12.70
C ARG A 12 17.06 4.69 11.50
N THR A 13 17.93 5.50 10.96
CA THR A 13 18.83 5.14 9.86
C THR A 13 20.25 5.04 10.39
N TRP A 14 20.95 3.99 9.97
CA TRP A 14 22.36 3.75 10.27
C TRP A 14 23.15 3.61 8.98
N GLU A 15 24.20 4.36 8.85
CA GLU A 15 25.22 4.11 7.86
C GLU A 15 26.19 3.06 8.44
N ILE A 16 25.96 1.80 8.10
CA ILE A 16 26.74 0.65 8.60
C ILE A 16 28.12 0.64 7.98
N HIS A 17 28.20 1.02 6.71
CA HIS A 17 29.40 1.08 5.90
C HIS A 17 29.17 2.12 4.80
N PRO A 18 30.22 2.75 4.20
CA PRO A 18 30.04 3.72 3.11
C PRO A 18 29.21 3.24 1.91
N ARG A 19 28.99 1.92 1.79
CA ARG A 19 28.16 1.30 0.75
C ARG A 19 26.93 0.60 1.29
N ALA A 20 26.64 0.69 2.59
CA ALA A 20 25.52 -0.02 3.20
C ALA A 20 24.78 0.85 4.21
N THR A 21 23.47 0.98 4.05
CA THR A 21 22.59 1.71 4.93
C THR A 21 21.47 0.79 5.41
N ALA A 22 21.20 0.84 6.72
CA ALA A 22 20.07 0.14 7.33
C ALA A 22 19.07 1.15 7.89
N VAL A 23 17.79 0.88 7.71
CA VAL A 23 16.67 1.59 8.33
C VAL A 23 15.85 0.60 9.13
N VAL A 24 15.51 0.94 10.37
CA VAL A 24 14.54 0.19 11.18
C VAL A 24 13.54 1.19 11.73
N GLY A 25 12.27 0.82 11.70
CA GLY A 25 11.23 1.67 12.20
C GLY A 25 10.01 0.90 12.69
N MET A 26 9.17 1.60 13.43
CA MET A 26 7.91 1.11 13.95
C MET A 26 6.85 2.19 13.82
N ASP A 27 5.62 1.77 13.68
CA ASP A 27 4.45 2.63 13.72
C ASP A 27 3.31 1.99 14.52
N LEU A 28 2.52 2.84 15.12
CA LEU A 28 1.28 2.48 15.79
C LEU A 28 0.19 3.45 15.32
N VAL A 29 -0.94 2.92 14.89
CA VAL A 29 -2.12 3.72 14.54
C VAL A 29 -3.34 3.15 15.26
N HIS A 30 -3.99 3.98 16.04
CA HIS A 30 -5.30 3.71 16.63
C HIS A 30 -6.39 4.37 15.78
N GLU A 31 -7.33 3.57 15.28
CA GLU A 31 -8.43 4.04 14.43
C GLU A 31 -9.76 3.87 15.15
N ILE A 32 -10.58 4.90 15.10
CA ILE A 32 -11.95 4.90 15.63
C ILE A 32 -12.89 5.29 14.49
N TYR A 33 -13.90 4.48 14.27
CA TYR A 33 -15.00 4.76 13.38
C TYR A 33 -16.28 4.89 14.18
N ALA A 34 -16.99 6.00 14.04
CA ALA A 34 -18.29 6.24 14.64
C ALA A 34 -19.35 6.42 13.55
N LYS A 35 -20.36 5.57 13.57
CA LYS A 35 -21.59 5.75 12.81
C LYS A 35 -22.51 6.64 13.66
N LEU A 36 -22.68 7.88 13.24
CA LEU A 36 -23.57 8.81 13.93
C LEU A 36 -25.03 8.41 13.71
N PRO A 37 -25.92 8.64 14.68
CA PRO A 37 -27.34 8.40 14.54
C PRO A 37 -27.92 9.18 13.34
N THR A 38 -28.84 8.55 12.62
CA THR A 38 -29.62 9.20 11.58
C THR A 38 -31.09 9.22 11.98
N SER A 39 -31.94 9.94 11.24
CA SER A 39 -33.39 9.91 11.44
C SER A 39 -34.01 8.51 11.35
N ALA A 40 -33.35 7.62 10.58
CA ALA A 40 -33.81 6.23 10.38
C ALA A 40 -33.18 5.23 11.37
N SER A 41 -32.05 5.55 11.99
CA SER A 41 -31.36 4.67 12.96
C SER A 41 -30.84 5.49 14.13
N ARG A 42 -31.33 5.20 15.33
CA ARG A 42 -30.89 5.83 16.59
C ARG A 42 -29.65 5.18 17.21
N GLU A 43 -29.06 4.17 16.56
CA GLU A 43 -27.89 3.47 17.10
C GLU A 43 -26.61 4.24 16.83
N ASP A 44 -25.94 4.65 17.89
CA ASP A 44 -24.54 5.10 17.86
C ASP A 44 -23.63 3.88 17.97
N LYS A 45 -23.02 3.48 16.86
CA LYS A 45 -22.08 2.35 16.82
C LYS A 45 -20.67 2.86 16.65
N ARG A 46 -19.79 2.41 17.52
CA ARG A 46 -18.37 2.73 17.50
C ARG A 46 -17.56 1.45 17.32
N TYR A 47 -16.57 1.54 16.45
CA TYR A 47 -15.59 0.48 16.18
C TYR A 47 -14.21 1.07 16.34
N ALA A 48 -13.30 0.31 16.92
CA ALA A 48 -11.91 0.73 17.09
C ALA A 48 -10.97 -0.42 16.83
N ARG A 49 -9.77 -0.11 16.31
CA ARG A 49 -8.70 -1.08 16.11
C ARG A 49 -7.34 -0.43 16.29
N ASN A 50 -6.35 -1.26 16.57
CA ASN A 50 -4.95 -0.85 16.58
C ASN A 50 -4.20 -1.54 15.45
N ASN A 51 -3.40 -0.79 14.73
CA ASN A 51 -2.46 -1.27 13.73
C ASN A 51 -1.05 -1.00 14.22
N TRP A 52 -0.23 -2.04 14.26
CA TRP A 52 1.18 -1.97 14.61
C TRP A 52 2.00 -2.36 13.41
N GLY A 53 3.07 -1.66 13.17
CA GLY A 53 4.03 -1.98 12.12
C GLY A 53 5.44 -2.00 12.69
N LEU A 54 6.21 -3.03 12.32
CA LEU A 54 7.65 -3.07 12.50
C LEU A 54 8.28 -3.31 11.15
N PHE A 55 9.23 -2.48 10.74
CA PHE A 55 9.87 -2.64 9.45
C PHE A 55 11.38 -2.45 9.53
N GLY A 56 12.05 -3.11 8.60
CA GLY A 56 13.48 -2.95 8.36
C GLY A 56 13.78 -2.91 6.87
N GLN A 57 14.77 -2.11 6.50
CA GLN A 57 15.26 -2.00 5.14
C GLN A 57 16.78 -2.00 5.15
N TRP A 58 17.36 -2.68 4.17
CA TRP A 58 18.78 -2.69 3.90
C TRP A 58 19.04 -2.24 2.47
N GLU A 59 19.88 -1.23 2.30
CA GLU A 59 20.42 -0.79 1.01
C GLU A 59 21.88 -1.17 0.92
N GLN A 60 22.27 -1.79 -0.19
CA GLN A 60 23.66 -2.16 -0.49
C GLN A 60 24.06 -1.62 -1.86
N ARG A 61 25.07 -0.79 -1.90
CA ARG A 61 25.76 -0.42 -3.12
C ARG A 61 26.89 -1.44 -3.38
N PHE A 62 26.68 -2.31 -4.35
CA PHE A 62 27.65 -3.37 -4.70
C PHE A 62 28.84 -2.77 -5.45
N ASP A 63 28.57 -1.86 -6.37
CA ASP A 63 29.57 -1.11 -7.14
C ASP A 63 29.02 0.27 -7.58
N ALA A 64 29.72 0.95 -8.50
CA ALA A 64 29.32 2.27 -8.99
C ALA A 64 28.01 2.25 -9.82
N ARG A 65 27.58 1.08 -10.30
CA ARG A 65 26.41 0.92 -11.15
C ARG A 65 25.25 0.16 -10.50
N ASN A 66 25.52 -0.69 -9.50
CA ASN A 66 24.55 -1.62 -8.95
C ASN A 66 24.23 -1.30 -7.48
N THR A 67 22.95 -1.12 -7.20
CA THR A 67 22.42 -0.97 -5.86
C THR A 67 21.24 -1.92 -5.67
N GLY A 68 21.24 -2.67 -4.57
CA GLY A 68 20.15 -3.53 -4.14
C GLY A 68 19.52 -2.98 -2.87
N ILE A 69 18.21 -3.08 -2.75
CA ILE A 69 17.44 -2.72 -1.56
C ILE A 69 16.53 -3.89 -1.24
N ILE A 70 16.52 -4.32 0.02
CA ILE A 70 15.56 -5.30 0.53
C ILE A 70 14.85 -4.71 1.73
N GLY A 71 13.57 -5.00 1.87
CA GLY A 71 12.74 -4.54 2.98
C GLY A 71 11.83 -5.65 3.49
N LEU A 72 11.59 -5.66 4.80
CA LEU A 72 10.64 -6.51 5.46
C LEU A 72 9.77 -5.66 6.37
N ARG A 73 8.48 -5.96 6.41
CA ARG A 73 7.52 -5.33 7.31
C ARG A 73 6.58 -6.37 7.87
N GLU A 74 6.52 -6.45 9.18
CA GLU A 74 5.46 -7.16 9.89
C GLU A 74 4.39 -6.16 10.32
N THR A 75 3.13 -6.50 10.06
CA THR A 75 1.98 -5.68 10.43
C THR A 75 1.03 -6.52 11.28
N TRP A 76 0.62 -5.99 12.44
CA TRP A 76 -0.38 -6.58 13.30
C TRP A 76 -1.58 -5.64 13.42
N THR A 77 -2.78 -6.19 13.25
CA THR A 77 -4.03 -5.46 13.48
C THR A 77 -4.81 -6.18 14.56
N THR A 78 -5.14 -5.47 15.64
CA THR A 78 -5.96 -5.98 16.74
C THR A 78 -7.27 -5.20 16.82
N GLY A 79 -8.36 -5.89 17.22
CA GLY A 79 -9.68 -5.28 17.28
C GLY A 79 -10.32 -5.05 15.91
N ALA A 80 -9.90 -5.78 14.88
CA ALA A 80 -10.56 -5.78 13.57
C ALA A 80 -12.02 -6.26 13.71
N ALA A 81 -12.78 -6.26 12.59
CA ALA A 81 -14.16 -6.67 12.58
C ALA A 81 -14.42 -7.95 13.38
N ARG A 82 -15.44 -7.96 14.20
CA ARG A 82 -15.78 -9.06 15.14
C ARG A 82 -14.66 -9.42 16.13
N GLY A 83 -13.75 -8.49 16.42
CA GLY A 83 -12.65 -8.72 17.36
C GLY A 83 -11.54 -9.63 16.85
N GLN A 84 -11.51 -9.95 15.56
CA GLN A 84 -10.44 -10.73 14.94
C GLN A 84 -9.13 -9.94 14.91
N ASN A 85 -8.03 -10.66 15.03
CA ASN A 85 -6.68 -10.12 14.90
C ASN A 85 -6.06 -10.65 13.60
N TYR A 86 -5.24 -9.85 12.97
CA TYR A 86 -4.52 -10.20 11.75
C TYR A 86 -3.04 -9.88 11.91
N SER A 87 -2.20 -10.70 11.30
CA SER A 87 -0.79 -10.39 11.10
C SER A 87 -0.39 -10.69 9.66
N ASN A 88 0.60 -9.96 9.17
CA ASN A 88 1.12 -10.18 7.83
C ASN A 88 2.56 -9.69 7.70
N LEU A 89 3.42 -10.59 7.25
CA LEU A 89 4.77 -10.26 6.82
C LEU A 89 4.74 -9.90 5.32
N SER A 90 5.22 -8.71 5.00
CA SER A 90 5.40 -8.22 3.62
C SER A 90 6.88 -8.01 3.35
N ALA A 91 7.32 -8.42 2.16
CA ALA A 91 8.69 -8.24 1.70
C ALA A 91 8.74 -7.34 0.47
N SER A 92 9.85 -6.65 0.28
CA SER A 92 10.18 -5.90 -0.91
C SER A 92 11.63 -6.13 -1.32
N ALA A 93 11.88 -6.11 -2.63
CA ALA A 93 13.22 -6.13 -3.19
C ALA A 93 13.29 -5.18 -4.38
N GLN A 94 14.35 -4.41 -4.45
CA GLN A 94 14.63 -3.52 -5.56
C GLN A 94 16.07 -3.69 -6.01
N TRP A 95 16.27 -3.68 -7.31
CA TRP A 95 17.58 -3.61 -7.94
C TRP A 95 17.62 -2.42 -8.87
N LEU A 96 18.64 -1.59 -8.72
CA LEU A 96 18.92 -0.45 -9.59
C LEU A 96 20.24 -0.71 -10.32
N HIS A 97 20.22 -0.58 -11.65
CA HIS A 97 21.39 -0.66 -12.50
C HIS A 97 21.56 0.63 -13.32
N LYS A 98 22.67 1.33 -13.12
CA LYS A 98 23.05 2.50 -13.94
C LYS A 98 23.64 2.00 -15.26
N LEU A 99 22.95 2.25 -16.37
CA LEU A 99 23.42 1.91 -17.70
C LEU A 99 24.55 2.86 -18.11
N ASP A 100 24.36 4.14 -17.87
CA ASP A 100 25.35 5.22 -18.07
C ASP A 100 25.09 6.40 -17.09
N ALA A 101 25.70 7.56 -17.35
CA ALA A 101 25.55 8.74 -16.48
C ALA A 101 24.14 9.34 -16.52
N LYS A 102 23.32 9.01 -17.51
CA LYS A 102 22.01 9.62 -17.76
C LYS A 102 20.86 8.63 -17.75
N SER A 103 21.15 7.32 -17.75
CA SER A 103 20.13 6.29 -17.83
C SER A 103 20.34 5.17 -16.80
N SER A 104 19.22 4.57 -16.39
CA SER A 104 19.19 3.46 -15.43
C SER A 104 18.05 2.51 -15.76
N ALA A 105 18.23 1.25 -15.43
CA ALA A 105 17.19 0.23 -15.39
C ALA A 105 16.94 -0.18 -13.94
N TYR A 106 15.72 -0.64 -13.63
CA TYR A 106 15.38 -1.12 -12.30
C TYR A 106 14.43 -2.31 -12.35
N LEU A 107 14.47 -3.09 -11.30
CA LEU A 107 13.54 -4.17 -11.01
C LEU A 107 12.99 -3.96 -9.59
N ASN A 108 11.66 -3.97 -9.45
CA ASN A 108 10.97 -3.90 -8.17
C ASN A 108 10.06 -5.11 -7.98
N ILE A 109 10.11 -5.71 -6.80
CA ILE A 109 9.15 -6.71 -6.34
C ILE A 109 8.67 -6.24 -4.98
N THR A 110 7.36 -6.02 -4.82
CA THR A 110 6.80 -5.48 -3.59
C THR A 110 5.54 -6.22 -3.20
N GLN A 111 5.49 -6.72 -1.98
CA GLN A 111 4.28 -7.23 -1.37
C GLN A 111 3.55 -6.13 -0.62
N SER A 112 2.23 -6.18 -0.63
CA SER A 112 1.35 -5.24 0.07
C SER A 112 0.30 -5.99 0.90
N PHE A 113 -0.12 -5.36 2.00
CA PHE A 113 -1.18 -5.83 2.87
C PHE A 113 -2.07 -4.64 3.24
N VAL A 114 -3.38 -4.77 3.01
CA VAL A 114 -4.33 -3.69 3.27
C VAL A 114 -5.54 -4.25 4.00
N MET A 115 -5.79 -3.74 5.19
CA MET A 115 -6.99 -4.07 5.98
C MET A 115 -8.23 -3.44 5.37
N PRO A 116 -9.40 -4.11 5.42
CA PRO A 116 -10.68 -3.48 5.10
C PRO A 116 -10.90 -2.24 5.99
N THR A 117 -11.44 -1.19 5.43
CA THR A 117 -11.87 -0.04 6.23
C THR A 117 -13.18 -0.35 6.96
N PHE A 118 -13.43 0.31 8.08
CA PHE A 118 -14.71 0.15 8.78
C PHE A 118 -15.90 0.55 7.91
N SER A 119 -15.75 1.56 7.05
CA SER A 119 -16.80 1.99 6.11
C SER A 119 -17.08 0.97 5.00
N GLN A 120 -16.16 0.06 4.70
CA GLN A 120 -16.39 -1.07 3.79
C GLN A 120 -17.13 -2.21 4.50
N MET A 121 -16.82 -2.45 5.78
CA MET A 121 -17.40 -3.55 6.56
C MET A 121 -18.80 -3.22 7.11
N TYR A 122 -19.05 -1.96 7.48
CA TYR A 122 -20.27 -1.56 8.15
C TYR A 122 -21.05 -0.53 7.33
N PRO A 123 -22.38 -0.71 7.19
CA PRO A 123 -23.20 0.15 6.35
C PRO A 123 -23.11 1.63 6.76
N LYS A 124 -22.89 2.48 5.80
CA LYS A 124 -22.93 3.95 5.95
C LYS A 124 -24.26 4.56 5.49
N ASN A 125 -25.03 3.83 4.71
CA ASN A 125 -26.35 4.21 4.25
C ASN A 125 -27.23 2.96 4.05
N ASP A 126 -28.50 3.15 3.73
CA ASP A 126 -29.48 2.06 3.58
C ASP A 126 -29.25 1.19 2.34
N MET A 127 -28.48 1.69 1.36
CA MET A 127 -28.13 0.94 0.15
C MET A 127 -26.94 -0.02 0.37
N GLN A 128 -26.15 0.18 1.40
CA GLN A 128 -24.96 -0.65 1.67
C GLN A 128 -25.34 -1.81 2.59
N LYS A 129 -25.07 -3.04 2.14
CA LYS A 129 -25.12 -4.22 3.01
C LYS A 129 -23.85 -4.35 3.84
N ALA A 130 -24.00 -4.86 5.06
CA ALA A 130 -22.87 -5.15 5.94
C ALA A 130 -21.98 -6.26 5.35
N ALA A 131 -20.68 -6.09 5.48
CA ALA A 131 -19.66 -7.05 5.06
C ALA A 131 -18.58 -7.23 6.14
N PRO A 132 -18.94 -7.66 7.39
CA PRO A 132 -18.00 -7.73 8.50
C PRO A 132 -16.98 -8.85 8.34
N ASP A 133 -17.16 -9.77 7.40
CA ASP A 133 -16.29 -10.90 7.11
C ASP A 133 -15.28 -10.62 5.99
N LEU A 134 -15.17 -9.37 5.53
CA LEU A 134 -14.16 -8.97 4.56
C LEU A 134 -12.76 -9.33 5.05
N LYS A 135 -12.01 -9.98 4.17
CA LYS A 135 -10.62 -10.33 4.41
C LYS A 135 -9.71 -9.18 4.00
N PRO A 136 -8.54 -9.05 4.65
CA PRO A 136 -7.49 -8.16 4.18
C PRO A 136 -7.03 -8.57 2.77
N GLN A 137 -6.81 -7.59 1.93
CA GLN A 137 -6.22 -7.83 0.61
C GLN A 137 -4.71 -7.95 0.69
N LYS A 138 -4.14 -8.89 -0.07
CA LYS A 138 -2.71 -9.15 -0.18
C LYS A 138 -2.28 -9.02 -1.63
N GLY A 139 -1.36 -8.12 -1.90
CA GLY A 139 -0.86 -7.88 -3.24
C GLY A 139 0.60 -8.28 -3.40
N ILE A 140 0.97 -8.58 -4.65
CA ILE A 140 2.35 -8.59 -5.09
C ILE A 140 2.44 -7.84 -6.42
N ASN A 141 3.38 -6.92 -6.50
CA ASN A 141 3.69 -6.15 -7.70
C ASN A 141 5.09 -6.50 -8.18
N TYR A 142 5.21 -6.77 -9.46
CA TYR A 142 6.46 -6.93 -10.19
C TYR A 142 6.56 -5.79 -11.19
N GLU A 143 7.68 -5.11 -11.22
CA GLU A 143 7.91 -4.02 -12.14
C GLU A 143 9.35 -4.04 -12.64
N ILE A 144 9.54 -3.94 -13.93
CA ILE A 144 10.82 -3.67 -14.56
C ILE A 144 10.71 -2.37 -15.35
N GLY A 145 11.66 -1.48 -15.16
CA GLY A 145 11.59 -0.18 -15.80
C GLY A 145 12.94 0.37 -16.22
N TRP A 146 12.84 1.40 -17.01
CA TRP A 146 13.96 2.16 -17.54
C TRP A 146 13.67 3.65 -17.40
N LYS A 147 14.71 4.42 -17.06
CA LYS A 147 14.66 5.88 -16.95
C LYS A 147 15.88 6.47 -17.61
N ALA A 148 15.68 7.55 -18.40
CA ALA A 148 16.77 8.32 -19.00
C ALA A 148 16.50 9.82 -18.95
N ASN A 149 17.58 10.60 -18.78
CA ASN A 149 17.54 12.06 -18.80
C ASN A 149 18.40 12.55 -19.95
N HIS A 150 17.80 13.24 -20.93
CA HIS A 150 18.51 13.79 -22.07
C HIS A 150 17.83 15.03 -22.60
N GLY A 151 18.58 16.12 -22.83
CA GLY A 151 18.10 17.32 -23.51
C GLY A 151 16.94 18.04 -22.81
N GLY A 152 16.82 17.97 -21.48
CA GLY A 152 15.69 18.53 -20.73
C GLY A 152 14.49 17.58 -20.63
N HIS A 153 14.54 16.41 -21.24
CA HIS A 153 13.53 15.36 -21.15
C HIS A 153 13.91 14.32 -20.10
N THR A 154 12.92 13.83 -19.36
CA THR A 154 13.02 12.65 -18.50
C THR A 154 12.07 11.58 -19.02
N TRP A 155 12.60 10.61 -19.72
CA TRP A 155 11.89 9.44 -20.24
C TRP A 155 11.78 8.37 -19.17
N LYS A 156 10.60 7.76 -19.05
CA LYS A 156 10.37 6.58 -18.23
C LYS A 156 9.56 5.57 -19.03
N ALA A 157 9.95 4.31 -18.94
CA ALA A 157 9.16 3.18 -19.44
C ALA A 157 9.17 2.08 -18.40
N ALA A 158 8.02 1.49 -18.13
CA ALA A 158 7.88 0.40 -17.18
C ALA A 158 6.90 -0.65 -17.69
N LEU A 159 7.21 -1.91 -17.47
CA LEU A 159 6.32 -3.07 -17.57
C LEU A 159 5.99 -3.51 -16.15
N PHE A 160 4.71 -3.67 -15.85
CA PHE A 160 4.29 -4.12 -14.52
C PHE A 160 3.30 -5.29 -14.59
N HIS A 161 3.31 -6.09 -13.53
CA HIS A 161 2.32 -7.12 -13.25
C HIS A 161 1.91 -7.08 -11.79
N VAL A 162 0.61 -6.87 -11.56
CA VAL A 162 0.01 -6.84 -10.22
C VAL A 162 -0.90 -8.03 -10.04
N ASN A 163 -0.77 -8.72 -8.92
CA ASN A 163 -1.67 -9.80 -8.49
C ASN A 163 -2.14 -9.49 -7.07
N ILE A 164 -3.44 -9.30 -6.88
CA ILE A 164 -4.05 -9.02 -5.57
C ILE A 164 -5.02 -10.13 -5.24
N LYS A 165 -4.76 -10.84 -4.15
CA LYS A 165 -5.70 -11.78 -3.55
C LYS A 165 -6.64 -11.04 -2.61
N ASP A 166 -7.89 -11.49 -2.59
CA ASP A 166 -8.93 -10.93 -1.74
C ASP A 166 -9.09 -9.40 -1.93
N ASN A 167 -8.90 -8.88 -3.16
CA ASN A 167 -9.13 -7.46 -3.47
C ASN A 167 -10.55 -7.05 -3.08
N ILE A 168 -10.67 -5.93 -2.36
CA ILE A 168 -11.95 -5.45 -1.84
C ILE A 168 -12.64 -4.60 -2.91
N THR A 169 -13.76 -5.09 -3.43
CA THR A 169 -14.55 -4.42 -4.46
C THR A 169 -16.02 -4.31 -4.07
N ALA A 170 -16.72 -3.30 -4.58
CA ALA A 170 -18.15 -3.14 -4.35
C ALA A 170 -18.93 -3.84 -5.46
N LYS A 171 -19.82 -4.77 -5.08
CA LYS A 171 -20.79 -5.39 -5.98
C LYS A 171 -22.17 -4.77 -5.80
N VAL A 172 -22.74 -4.32 -6.89
CA VAL A 172 -24.09 -3.76 -6.96
C VAL A 172 -25.06 -4.88 -7.37
N ASN A 173 -26.23 -4.95 -6.75
CA ASN A 173 -27.26 -5.91 -7.13
C ASN A 173 -27.85 -5.60 -8.53
N THR A 174 -28.57 -6.54 -9.12
CA THR A 174 -29.16 -6.43 -10.48
C THR A 174 -30.09 -5.22 -10.62
N GLY A 175 -30.81 -4.85 -9.56
CA GLY A 175 -31.71 -3.69 -9.53
C GLY A 175 -30.99 -2.35 -9.25
N ARG A 176 -29.68 -2.36 -9.00
CA ARG A 176 -28.87 -1.19 -8.58
C ARG A 176 -29.41 -0.43 -7.35
N THR A 177 -30.14 -1.14 -6.51
CA THR A 177 -30.75 -0.60 -5.29
C THR A 177 -29.89 -0.82 -4.06
N GLU A 178 -28.99 -1.80 -4.10
CA GLU A 178 -28.11 -2.17 -3.00
C GLU A 178 -26.72 -2.53 -3.50
N TYR A 179 -25.72 -2.33 -2.65
CA TYR A 179 -24.35 -2.80 -2.91
C TYR A 179 -23.71 -3.40 -1.65
N GLN A 180 -22.74 -4.26 -1.85
CA GLN A 180 -21.98 -4.90 -0.79
C GLN A 180 -20.50 -4.98 -1.19
N TYR A 181 -19.60 -4.77 -0.25
CA TYR A 181 -18.18 -5.05 -0.46
C TYR A 181 -17.91 -6.54 -0.35
N THR A 182 -17.10 -7.05 -1.26
CA THR A 182 -16.70 -8.46 -1.36
C THR A 182 -15.22 -8.56 -1.65
N ASN A 183 -14.64 -9.74 -1.41
CA ASN A 183 -13.29 -10.04 -1.82
C ASN A 183 -13.30 -10.78 -3.15
N GLU A 184 -12.48 -10.34 -4.11
CA GLU A 184 -12.26 -10.96 -5.41
C GLU A 184 -10.79 -10.87 -5.80
N ASP A 185 -10.28 -11.89 -6.46
CA ASP A 185 -8.92 -11.85 -6.97
C ASP A 185 -8.83 -10.88 -8.15
N PHE A 186 -7.77 -10.08 -8.18
CA PHE A 186 -7.52 -9.09 -9.23
C PHE A 186 -6.12 -9.27 -9.80
N ARG A 187 -6.00 -9.21 -11.12
CA ARG A 187 -4.72 -9.23 -11.83
C ARG A 187 -4.70 -8.14 -12.88
N ASN A 188 -3.56 -7.49 -13.01
CA ASN A 188 -3.35 -6.50 -14.06
C ASN A 188 -1.91 -6.58 -14.58
N THR A 189 -1.76 -6.47 -15.89
CA THR A 189 -0.45 -6.37 -16.55
C THR A 189 -0.52 -5.20 -17.51
N GLY A 190 0.48 -4.33 -17.48
CA GLY A 190 0.46 -3.13 -18.31
C GLY A 190 1.86 -2.60 -18.59
N ILE A 191 1.88 -1.64 -19.49
CA ILE A 191 3.06 -0.86 -19.86
C ILE A 191 2.74 0.61 -19.60
N GLU A 192 3.65 1.30 -18.95
CA GLU A 192 3.59 2.74 -18.75
C GLU A 192 4.77 3.41 -19.45
N VAL A 193 4.51 4.49 -20.17
CA VAL A 193 5.54 5.33 -20.80
C VAL A 193 5.21 6.78 -20.48
N SER A 194 6.19 7.54 -20.03
CA SER A 194 6.06 8.97 -19.78
C SER A 194 7.30 9.74 -20.27
N ASP A 195 7.08 10.96 -20.68
CA ASP A 195 8.08 11.98 -20.95
C ASP A 195 7.75 13.23 -20.14
N GLU A 196 8.65 13.65 -19.29
CA GLU A 196 8.58 14.89 -18.52
C GLU A 196 9.58 15.88 -19.10
N ILE A 197 9.07 17.03 -19.56
CA ILE A 197 9.87 18.08 -20.16
C ILE A 197 10.08 19.20 -19.14
N ARG A 198 11.33 19.50 -18.82
CA ARG A 198 11.67 20.68 -18.02
C ARG A 198 11.90 21.86 -18.95
N GLY A 199 10.97 22.82 -18.94
CA GLY A 199 11.16 24.11 -19.56
C GLY A 199 12.40 24.81 -18.94
N LYS A 200 13.20 25.45 -19.75
CA LYS A 200 14.15 26.43 -19.24
C LYS A 200 13.31 27.65 -18.88
N ASP A 201 13.02 27.84 -17.60
CA ASP A 201 12.61 29.15 -17.13
C ASP A 201 13.79 30.09 -17.34
N GLY A 202 13.59 31.10 -18.18
CA GLY A 202 14.56 32.11 -18.49
C GLY A 202 14.82 33.08 -17.34
#